data_287c79424cb8769ae3102be9a9f5192b
#
_entry.id   287c79424cb8769ae3102be9a9f5192b
#
_cell.length_a   1.000
_cell.length_b   1.000
_cell.length_c   1.000
_cell.angle_alpha   90.00
_cell.angle_beta   90.00
_cell.angle_gamma   90.00
#
_symmetry.space_group_name_H-M   'P 1'
#
loop_
_entity.id
_entity.type
_entity.pdbx_description
1 polymer ?
#
loop_
_entity_poly.entity_id
_entity_poly.type
_entity_poly.pdbx_seq_one_letter_code
_entity_poly.pdbx_strand_id
1 'polypeptide(L)'
;MMQRILLVEDERTAREGVRDFLSSRGYSVTEAVDGEEAVKKFCDSSQGAFDLVILDVMLPKMNGILVLKEIRRISKTPVLMLTALSDEGTQLASFDNLADDYLCKPFSLLILEKRIEALLRRTKAKEEKVENSKWVRGDVMVDFLEYKGYLHGSDVDLKPKEVELLKMLIENPKIVLRREQILEELWDDDFPYDRVVDVYIKNLRKKLEINCIETVKGVGYCYDDEK
;
A
#
# COMPACT_ATOMS: atom_id res chain seq x y z
N MET A 1 4.73 8.25 -14.20
CA MET A 1 4.05 7.36 -15.18
C MET A 1 2.59 7.79 -15.30
N MET A 2 1.98 7.58 -16.48
CA MET A 2 0.55 7.87 -16.73
C MET A 2 -0.28 6.79 -16.04
N GLN A 3 -1.25 7.16 -15.20
CA GLN A 3 -2.09 6.20 -14.48
C GLN A 3 -3.11 5.57 -15.42
N ARG A 4 -3.26 4.25 -15.33
CA ARG A 4 -4.06 3.43 -16.23
C ARG A 4 -5.37 3.02 -15.57
N ILE A 5 -6.49 3.37 -16.21
CA ILE A 5 -7.85 3.11 -15.73
C ILE A 5 -8.54 2.15 -16.68
N LEU A 6 -9.14 1.08 -16.14
CA LEU A 6 -10.14 0.27 -16.86
C LEU A 6 -11.51 0.85 -16.59
N LEU A 7 -12.19 1.31 -17.63
CA LEU A 7 -13.56 1.83 -17.57
C LEU A 7 -14.53 0.81 -18.16
N VAL A 8 -15.45 0.33 -17.34
CA VAL A 8 -16.45 -0.68 -17.71
C VAL A 8 -17.85 -0.07 -17.61
N GLU A 9 -18.45 0.21 -18.75
CA GLU A 9 -19.75 0.85 -18.91
C GLU A 9 -20.34 0.40 -20.24
N ASP A 10 -21.56 -0.07 -20.26
CA ASP A 10 -22.21 -0.56 -21.50
C ASP A 10 -22.81 0.59 -22.32
N GLU A 11 -23.33 1.63 -21.66
CA GLU A 11 -23.89 2.78 -22.38
C GLU A 11 -22.78 3.58 -23.08
N ARG A 12 -22.86 3.63 -24.41
CA ARG A 12 -21.83 4.26 -25.24
C ARG A 12 -21.59 5.73 -24.91
N THR A 13 -22.68 6.52 -24.77
CA THR A 13 -22.55 7.96 -24.51
C THR A 13 -21.91 8.26 -23.17
N ALA A 14 -22.30 7.54 -22.11
CA ALA A 14 -21.72 7.66 -20.79
C ALA A 14 -20.24 7.26 -20.81
N ARG A 15 -19.92 6.12 -21.44
CA ARG A 15 -18.55 5.61 -21.55
C ARG A 15 -17.64 6.56 -22.29
N GLU A 16 -18.04 7.06 -23.47
CA GLU A 16 -17.26 8.02 -24.26
C GLU A 16 -17.05 9.32 -23.48
N GLY A 17 -18.09 9.85 -22.82
CA GLY A 17 -17.99 11.07 -22.01
C GLY A 17 -17.02 10.94 -20.86
N VAL A 18 -17.06 9.83 -20.11
CA VAL A 18 -16.13 9.55 -19.01
C VAL A 18 -14.71 9.36 -19.53
N ARG A 19 -14.52 8.56 -20.59
CA ARG A 19 -13.21 8.36 -21.22
C ARG A 19 -12.57 9.69 -21.64
N ASP A 20 -13.30 10.51 -22.41
CA ASP A 20 -12.77 11.76 -22.96
C ASP A 20 -12.41 12.74 -21.85
N PHE A 21 -13.24 12.84 -20.82
CA PHE A 21 -12.95 13.63 -19.65
C PHE A 21 -11.67 13.16 -18.93
N LEU A 22 -11.57 11.88 -18.60
CA LEU A 22 -10.40 11.34 -17.88
C LEU A 22 -9.12 11.41 -18.73
N SER A 23 -9.23 11.18 -20.05
CA SER A 23 -8.10 11.33 -20.97
C SER A 23 -7.59 12.78 -20.99
N SER A 24 -8.49 13.78 -20.96
CA SER A 24 -8.13 15.20 -20.88
C SER A 24 -7.41 15.56 -19.57
N ARG A 25 -7.59 14.76 -18.51
CA ARG A 25 -6.92 14.89 -17.21
C ARG A 25 -5.61 14.12 -17.11
N GLY A 26 -5.18 13.47 -18.19
CA GLY A 26 -3.89 12.76 -18.24
C GLY A 26 -3.94 11.31 -17.78
N TYR A 27 -5.13 10.71 -17.67
CA TYR A 27 -5.28 9.27 -17.45
C TYR A 27 -5.23 8.48 -18.76
N SER A 28 -4.68 7.27 -18.71
CA SER A 28 -4.77 6.32 -19.81
C SER A 28 -5.99 5.42 -19.60
N VAL A 29 -7.04 5.58 -20.42
CA VAL A 29 -8.30 4.86 -20.23
C VAL A 29 -8.41 3.72 -21.24
N THR A 30 -8.64 2.51 -20.73
CA THR A 30 -9.03 1.34 -21.51
C THR A 30 -10.51 1.07 -21.26
N GLU A 31 -11.32 0.97 -22.31
CA GLU A 31 -12.76 0.75 -22.21
C GLU A 31 -13.11 -0.73 -22.27
N ALA A 32 -14.19 -1.15 -21.59
CA ALA A 32 -14.88 -2.41 -21.78
C ALA A 32 -16.38 -2.16 -21.80
N VAL A 33 -17.11 -2.86 -22.66
CA VAL A 33 -18.54 -2.66 -22.88
C VAL A 33 -19.43 -3.67 -22.12
N ASP A 34 -18.82 -4.69 -21.53
CA ASP A 34 -19.50 -5.71 -20.74
C ASP A 34 -18.53 -6.35 -19.72
N GLY A 35 -19.10 -7.14 -18.82
CA GLY A 35 -18.31 -7.74 -17.75
C GLY A 35 -17.32 -8.82 -18.21
N GLU A 36 -17.63 -9.57 -19.27
CA GLU A 36 -16.71 -10.58 -19.82
C GLU A 36 -15.50 -9.94 -20.47
N GLU A 37 -15.72 -8.88 -21.25
CA GLU A 37 -14.65 -8.08 -21.83
C GLU A 37 -13.78 -7.43 -20.76
N ALA A 38 -14.40 -6.94 -19.68
CA ALA A 38 -13.70 -6.35 -18.56
C ALA A 38 -12.73 -7.35 -17.90
N VAL A 39 -13.21 -8.55 -17.56
CA VAL A 39 -12.35 -9.60 -16.95
C VAL A 39 -11.24 -9.99 -17.92
N LYS A 40 -11.55 -10.18 -19.21
CA LYS A 40 -10.54 -10.53 -20.22
C LYS A 40 -9.45 -9.45 -20.30
N LYS A 41 -9.81 -8.18 -20.42
CA LYS A 41 -8.84 -7.07 -20.48
C LYS A 41 -8.05 -6.91 -19.19
N PHE A 42 -8.68 -7.14 -18.04
CA PHE A 42 -8.01 -7.08 -16.75
C PHE A 42 -6.96 -8.19 -16.58
N CYS A 43 -7.25 -9.39 -17.06
CA CYS A 43 -6.32 -10.54 -16.98
C CYS A 43 -5.23 -10.51 -18.06
N ASP A 44 -5.38 -9.72 -19.11
CA ASP A 44 -4.40 -9.64 -20.21
C ASP A 44 -3.15 -8.88 -19.76
N SER A 45 -2.13 -9.63 -19.34
CA SER A 45 -0.85 -9.09 -18.87
C SER A 45 -0.05 -8.34 -19.96
N SER A 46 -0.42 -8.49 -21.25
CA SER A 46 0.27 -7.80 -22.36
C SER A 46 0.12 -6.28 -22.28
N GLN A 47 -0.95 -5.81 -21.65
CA GLN A 47 -1.22 -4.37 -21.48
C GLN A 47 -0.67 -3.77 -20.19
N GLY A 48 -0.09 -4.58 -19.28
CA GLY A 48 0.35 -4.18 -17.95
C GLY A 48 -0.83 -4.01 -16.96
N ALA A 49 -0.54 -3.80 -15.69
CA ALA A 49 -1.54 -3.66 -14.64
C ALA A 49 -2.34 -2.35 -14.75
N PHE A 50 -3.59 -2.37 -14.34
CA PHE A 50 -4.41 -1.17 -14.13
C PHE A 50 -4.20 -0.63 -12.72
N ASP A 51 -4.16 0.70 -12.60
CA ASP A 51 -4.05 1.39 -11.32
C ASP A 51 -5.42 1.56 -10.63
N LEU A 52 -6.52 1.53 -11.42
CA LEU A 52 -7.89 1.65 -10.94
C LEU A 52 -8.88 1.06 -11.95
N VAL A 53 -9.98 0.52 -11.45
CA VAL A 53 -11.12 0.08 -12.25
C VAL A 53 -12.33 0.93 -11.90
N ILE A 54 -13.03 1.46 -12.92
CA ILE A 54 -14.35 2.08 -12.80
C ILE A 54 -15.34 1.08 -13.39
N LEU A 55 -16.31 0.66 -12.61
CA LEU A 55 -17.13 -0.52 -12.91
C LEU A 55 -18.60 -0.25 -12.66
N ASP A 56 -19.41 -0.26 -13.72
CA ASP A 56 -20.86 -0.25 -13.56
C ASP A 56 -21.36 -1.56 -12.93
N VAL A 57 -22.32 -1.45 -12.03
CA VAL A 57 -23.02 -2.59 -11.45
C VAL A 57 -23.88 -3.31 -12.50
N MET A 58 -24.59 -2.52 -13.32
CA MET A 58 -25.59 -3.04 -14.28
C MET A 58 -24.97 -3.24 -15.65
N LEU A 59 -24.28 -4.35 -15.85
CA LEU A 59 -23.63 -4.71 -17.11
C LEU A 59 -24.31 -5.90 -17.77
N PRO A 60 -24.33 -5.96 -19.11
CA PRO A 60 -24.76 -7.15 -19.84
C PRO A 60 -23.76 -8.29 -19.71
N LYS A 61 -24.19 -9.52 -20.00
CA LYS A 61 -23.45 -10.80 -19.92
C LYS A 61 -23.01 -11.17 -18.51
N MET A 62 -22.15 -10.34 -17.87
CA MET A 62 -21.67 -10.53 -16.51
C MET A 62 -21.84 -9.23 -15.75
N ASN A 63 -22.63 -9.22 -14.67
CA ASN A 63 -22.83 -8.01 -13.87
C ASN A 63 -21.56 -7.56 -13.15
N GLY A 64 -21.48 -6.26 -12.80
CA GLY A 64 -20.29 -5.67 -12.19
C GLY A 64 -19.88 -6.30 -10.87
N ILE A 65 -20.81 -6.84 -10.09
CA ILE A 65 -20.50 -7.52 -8.82
C ILE A 65 -19.71 -8.82 -9.08
N LEU A 66 -20.06 -9.57 -10.12
CA LEU A 66 -19.32 -10.76 -10.51
C LEU A 66 -17.93 -10.39 -11.06
N VAL A 67 -17.86 -9.35 -11.88
CA VAL A 67 -16.56 -8.80 -12.34
C VAL A 67 -15.68 -8.42 -11.16
N LEU A 68 -16.22 -7.71 -10.16
CA LEU A 68 -15.50 -7.33 -8.94
C LEU A 68 -14.96 -8.58 -8.21
N LYS A 69 -15.77 -9.61 -8.05
CA LYS A 69 -15.33 -10.87 -7.43
C LYS A 69 -14.18 -11.52 -8.19
N GLU A 70 -14.22 -11.56 -9.52
CA GLU A 70 -13.12 -12.11 -10.33
C GLU A 70 -11.85 -11.27 -10.19
N ILE A 71 -11.95 -9.94 -10.21
CA ILE A 71 -10.81 -9.06 -9.96
C ILE A 71 -10.21 -9.33 -8.57
N ARG A 72 -11.01 -9.46 -7.54
CA ARG A 72 -10.55 -9.68 -6.15
C ARG A 72 -9.85 -11.02 -5.92
N ARG A 73 -10.11 -12.01 -6.77
CA ARG A 73 -9.37 -13.30 -6.72
C ARG A 73 -7.90 -13.17 -7.09
N ILE A 74 -7.56 -12.18 -7.92
CA ILE A 74 -6.23 -12.07 -8.52
C ILE A 74 -5.54 -10.74 -8.21
N SER A 75 -6.27 -9.71 -7.73
CA SER A 75 -5.71 -8.39 -7.53
C SER A 75 -6.39 -7.62 -6.40
N LYS A 76 -5.62 -6.67 -5.82
CA LYS A 76 -6.08 -5.64 -4.88
C LYS A 76 -6.24 -4.27 -5.56
N THR A 77 -6.23 -4.21 -6.89
CA THR A 77 -6.45 -2.97 -7.66
C THR A 77 -7.73 -2.28 -7.17
N PRO A 78 -7.70 -0.99 -6.84
CA PRO A 78 -8.87 -0.27 -6.37
C PRO A 78 -9.99 -0.28 -7.42
N VAL A 79 -11.23 -0.49 -6.95
CA VAL A 79 -12.44 -0.53 -7.78
C VAL A 79 -13.43 0.50 -7.27
N LEU A 80 -13.80 1.45 -8.14
CA LEU A 80 -14.88 2.39 -7.95
C LEU A 80 -16.14 1.87 -8.68
N MET A 81 -17.17 1.52 -7.91
CA MET A 81 -18.43 1.03 -8.45
C MET A 81 -19.33 2.19 -8.85
N LEU A 82 -19.91 2.14 -10.05
CA LEU A 82 -21.00 3.03 -10.48
C LEU A 82 -22.33 2.33 -10.26
N THR A 83 -23.29 2.98 -9.61
CA THR A 83 -24.59 2.37 -9.27
C THR A 83 -25.75 3.33 -9.49
N ALA A 84 -26.92 2.82 -9.90
CA ALA A 84 -28.15 3.60 -9.92
C ALA A 84 -28.76 3.69 -8.52
N LEU A 85 -29.29 4.85 -8.15
CA LEU A 85 -30.03 5.09 -6.90
C LEU A 85 -31.38 4.36 -6.97
N SER A 86 -31.47 3.13 -6.50
CA SER A 86 -32.75 2.46 -6.20
C SER A 86 -32.52 1.36 -5.18
N ASP A 87 -33.46 1.09 -4.29
CA ASP A 87 -33.68 0.03 -3.27
C ASP A 87 -32.59 -1.08 -3.02
N GLU A 88 -31.53 -1.06 -3.80
CA GLU A 88 -30.39 -1.99 -3.75
C GLU A 88 -29.41 -1.66 -2.61
N GLY A 89 -29.60 -0.58 -1.86
CA GLY A 89 -28.76 -0.22 -0.71
C GLY A 89 -28.65 -1.35 0.31
N THR A 90 -29.66 -2.19 0.44
CA THR A 90 -29.67 -3.37 1.30
C THR A 90 -28.89 -4.55 0.70
N GLN A 91 -28.85 -4.67 -0.63
CA GLN A 91 -28.06 -5.70 -1.32
C GLN A 91 -26.57 -5.28 -1.41
N LEU A 92 -26.28 -4.00 -1.67
CA LEU A 92 -24.93 -3.45 -1.66
C LEU A 92 -24.27 -3.57 -0.27
N ALA A 93 -25.02 -3.38 0.82
CA ALA A 93 -24.52 -3.59 2.19
C ALA A 93 -24.01 -5.03 2.45
N SER A 94 -24.52 -6.02 1.72
CA SER A 94 -24.05 -7.42 1.78
C SER A 94 -22.73 -7.64 1.04
N PHE A 95 -22.31 -6.69 0.18
CA PHE A 95 -21.07 -6.74 -0.61
C PHE A 95 -20.03 -5.69 -0.18
N ASP A 96 -20.28 -4.99 0.93
CA ASP A 96 -19.52 -3.83 1.44
C ASP A 96 -18.01 -4.03 1.62
N ASN A 97 -17.52 -5.26 1.60
CA ASN A 97 -16.09 -5.53 1.83
C ASN A 97 -15.25 -5.73 0.55
N LEU A 98 -15.82 -5.65 -0.65
CA LEU A 98 -15.09 -5.96 -1.88
C LEU A 98 -14.75 -4.72 -2.74
N ALA A 99 -15.63 -3.70 -2.78
CA ALA A 99 -15.37 -2.45 -3.48
C ALA A 99 -14.66 -1.44 -2.58
N ASP A 100 -13.84 -0.57 -3.17
CA ASP A 100 -13.11 0.46 -2.40
C ASP A 100 -13.90 1.76 -2.28
N ASP A 101 -14.82 2.05 -3.21
CA ASP A 101 -15.74 3.18 -3.16
C ASP A 101 -16.93 2.98 -4.13
N TYR A 102 -17.98 3.79 -3.94
CA TYR A 102 -19.21 3.79 -4.74
C TYR A 102 -19.58 5.20 -5.20
N LEU A 103 -20.11 5.32 -6.41
CA LEU A 103 -20.62 6.58 -6.95
C LEU A 103 -21.98 6.36 -7.59
N CYS A 104 -23.00 7.06 -7.05
CA CYS A 104 -24.38 6.94 -7.55
C CYS A 104 -24.58 7.73 -8.85
N LYS A 105 -25.23 7.13 -9.84
CA LYS A 105 -25.73 7.76 -11.07
C LYS A 105 -27.06 8.51 -10.79
N PRO A 106 -27.29 9.73 -11.35
CA PRO A 106 -26.33 10.49 -12.14
C PRO A 106 -25.27 11.19 -11.31
N PHE A 107 -24.03 11.29 -11.82
CA PHE A 107 -22.90 11.91 -11.12
C PHE A 107 -22.25 13.02 -11.94
N SER A 108 -21.56 13.91 -11.25
CA SER A 108 -20.67 14.89 -11.87
C SER A 108 -19.30 14.26 -12.18
N LEU A 109 -18.77 14.54 -13.38
CA LEU A 109 -17.42 14.10 -13.77
C LEU A 109 -16.33 14.65 -12.84
N LEU A 110 -16.54 15.83 -12.26
CA LEU A 110 -15.61 16.38 -11.25
C LEU A 110 -15.63 15.59 -9.95
N ILE A 111 -16.80 15.10 -9.52
CA ILE A 111 -16.93 14.23 -8.34
C ILE A 111 -16.27 12.88 -8.61
N LEU A 112 -16.47 12.32 -9.81
CA LEU A 112 -15.81 11.10 -10.25
C LEU A 112 -14.27 11.25 -10.16
N GLU A 113 -13.72 12.32 -10.72
CA GLU A 113 -12.28 12.62 -10.66
C GLU A 113 -11.75 12.69 -9.23
N LYS A 114 -12.45 13.38 -8.33
CA LYS A 114 -12.02 13.49 -6.93
C LYS A 114 -12.01 12.14 -6.19
N ARG A 115 -12.94 11.25 -6.51
CA ARG A 115 -12.95 9.89 -5.94
C ARG A 115 -11.81 9.04 -6.49
N ILE A 116 -11.54 9.13 -7.80
CA ILE A 116 -10.39 8.49 -8.45
C ILE A 116 -9.08 8.95 -7.79
N GLU A 117 -8.87 10.27 -7.66
CA GLU A 117 -7.69 10.83 -7.00
C GLU A 117 -7.52 10.29 -5.55
N ALA A 118 -8.62 10.23 -4.80
CA ALA A 118 -8.60 9.74 -3.42
C ALA A 118 -8.23 8.25 -3.34
N LEU A 119 -8.76 7.40 -4.23
CA LEU A 119 -8.44 5.98 -4.30
C LEU A 119 -6.98 5.75 -4.68
N LEU A 120 -6.51 6.40 -5.74
CA LEU A 120 -5.13 6.29 -6.22
C LEU A 120 -4.12 6.78 -5.17
N ARG A 121 -4.43 7.86 -4.43
CA ARG A 121 -3.60 8.34 -3.32
C ARG A 121 -3.52 7.33 -2.18
N ARG A 122 -4.64 6.68 -1.81
CA ARG A 122 -4.66 5.64 -0.76
C ARG A 122 -3.81 4.43 -1.15
N THR A 123 -3.84 4.05 -2.42
CA THR A 123 -3.03 2.92 -2.92
C THR A 123 -1.55 3.27 -2.88
N LYS A 124 -1.15 4.44 -3.38
CA LYS A 124 0.24 4.92 -3.29
C LYS A 124 0.74 5.02 -1.86
N ALA A 125 -0.07 5.57 -0.95
CA ALA A 125 0.29 5.67 0.46
C ALA A 125 0.42 4.28 1.14
N LYS A 126 -0.32 3.27 0.67
CA LYS A 126 -0.14 1.88 1.12
C LYS A 126 1.14 1.25 0.55
N GLU A 127 1.41 1.48 -0.74
CA GLU A 127 2.64 1.00 -1.40
C GLU A 127 3.89 1.65 -0.78
N GLU A 128 3.88 2.96 -0.58
CA GLU A 128 4.94 3.69 0.11
C GLU A 128 5.13 3.21 1.56
N LYS A 129 4.05 2.88 2.28
CA LYS A 129 4.16 2.28 3.62
C LYS A 129 4.73 0.87 3.57
N VAL A 130 4.43 0.08 2.55
CA VAL A 130 4.99 -1.27 2.39
C VAL A 130 6.44 -1.20 1.92
N GLU A 131 6.80 -0.30 1.00
CA GLU A 131 8.20 -0.06 0.61
C GLU A 131 9.04 0.50 1.77
N ASN A 132 8.51 1.50 2.51
CA ASN A 132 9.15 2.04 3.71
C ASN A 132 9.10 1.08 4.92
N SER A 133 8.35 -0.02 4.83
CA SER A 133 8.33 -1.03 5.89
C SER A 133 9.51 -1.99 5.83
N LYS A 134 10.28 -1.99 4.76
CA LYS A 134 11.42 -2.87 4.59
C LYS A 134 12.71 -2.07 4.51
N TRP A 135 13.66 -2.48 5.33
CA TRP A 135 15.02 -2.00 5.22
C TRP A 135 15.90 -3.12 4.63
N VAL A 136 16.59 -2.79 3.54
CA VAL A 136 17.46 -3.73 2.84
C VAL A 136 18.86 -3.16 2.75
N ARG A 137 19.87 -3.95 3.15
CA ARG A 137 21.27 -3.57 3.06
C ARG A 137 22.13 -4.80 2.75
N GLY A 138 22.64 -4.90 1.53
CA GLY A 138 23.33 -6.09 1.06
C GLY A 138 22.43 -7.32 1.20
N ASP A 139 22.91 -8.34 1.93
CA ASP A 139 22.16 -9.58 2.15
C ASP A 139 21.21 -9.55 3.37
N VAL A 140 21.10 -8.39 4.02
CA VAL A 140 20.23 -8.17 5.17
C VAL A 140 18.91 -7.57 4.72
N MET A 141 17.79 -8.11 5.19
CA MET A 141 16.45 -7.51 5.04
C MET A 141 15.75 -7.53 6.39
N VAL A 142 15.14 -6.40 6.77
CA VAL A 142 14.24 -6.32 7.93
C VAL A 142 12.89 -5.79 7.49
N ASP A 143 11.84 -6.54 7.78
CA ASP A 143 10.44 -6.15 7.57
C ASP A 143 9.87 -5.62 8.89
N PHE A 144 9.66 -4.31 8.96
CA PHE A 144 9.17 -3.62 10.16
C PHE A 144 7.67 -3.85 10.42
N LEU A 145 6.89 -4.29 9.42
CA LEU A 145 5.48 -4.65 9.62
C LEU A 145 5.32 -6.07 10.14
N GLU A 146 6.13 -7.00 9.63
CA GLU A 146 6.12 -8.39 10.08
C GLU A 146 6.98 -8.64 11.32
N TYR A 147 7.77 -7.65 11.76
CA TYR A 147 8.76 -7.78 12.85
C TYR A 147 9.76 -8.93 12.60
N LYS A 148 10.23 -9.07 11.36
CA LYS A 148 11.14 -10.13 10.94
C LYS A 148 12.44 -9.59 10.35
N GLY A 149 13.53 -10.30 10.61
CA GLY A 149 14.83 -10.02 10.02
C GLY A 149 15.37 -11.24 9.28
N TYR A 150 16.05 -10.98 8.18
CA TYR A 150 16.64 -12.01 7.34
C TYR A 150 18.10 -11.65 7.04
N LEU A 151 18.98 -12.64 7.11
CA LEU A 151 20.37 -12.57 6.67
C LEU A 151 20.63 -13.70 5.68
N HIS A 152 21.11 -13.40 4.47
CA HIS A 152 21.25 -14.35 3.37
C HIS A 152 19.96 -15.16 3.09
N GLY A 153 18.80 -14.52 3.24
CA GLY A 153 17.50 -15.15 3.06
C GLY A 153 17.00 -16.04 4.21
N SER A 154 17.79 -16.23 5.27
CA SER A 154 17.42 -16.99 6.46
C SER A 154 16.91 -16.08 7.58
N ASP A 155 15.81 -16.46 8.23
CA ASP A 155 15.27 -15.74 9.40
C ASP A 155 16.30 -15.77 10.55
N VAL A 156 16.57 -14.58 11.14
CA VAL A 156 17.54 -14.40 12.21
C VAL A 156 16.91 -14.17 13.58
N ASP A 157 15.62 -14.47 13.72
CA ASP A 157 14.86 -14.40 14.98
C ASP A 157 15.06 -13.06 15.73
N LEU A 158 14.70 -11.95 15.09
CA LEU A 158 14.71 -10.64 15.73
C LEU A 158 13.59 -10.54 16.76
N LYS A 159 13.90 -10.01 17.93
CA LYS A 159 12.87 -9.65 18.92
C LYS A 159 12.17 -8.36 18.51
N PRO A 160 10.89 -8.16 18.88
CA PRO A 160 10.15 -6.94 18.55
C PRO A 160 10.90 -5.66 18.91
N LYS A 161 11.49 -5.57 20.09
CA LYS A 161 12.27 -4.40 20.52
C LYS A 161 13.59 -4.20 19.74
N GLU A 162 14.17 -5.25 19.17
CA GLU A 162 15.32 -5.13 18.27
C GLU A 162 14.88 -4.49 16.93
N VAL A 163 13.70 -4.86 16.43
CA VAL A 163 13.13 -4.30 15.20
C VAL A 163 12.77 -2.82 15.39
N GLU A 164 12.09 -2.48 16.51
CA GLU A 164 11.74 -1.10 16.85
C GLU A 164 12.98 -0.22 17.02
N LEU A 165 14.01 -0.69 17.71
CA LEU A 165 15.26 0.02 17.89
C LEU A 165 15.98 0.27 16.56
N LEU A 166 16.05 -0.73 15.69
CA LEU A 166 16.65 -0.56 14.37
C LEU A 166 15.88 0.45 13.54
N LYS A 167 14.55 0.38 13.55
CA LYS A 167 13.68 1.34 12.87
C LYS A 167 13.92 2.77 13.34
N MET A 168 13.93 2.99 14.65
CA MET A 168 14.19 4.31 15.26
C MET A 168 15.54 4.88 14.82
N LEU A 169 16.59 4.05 14.78
CA LEU A 169 17.92 4.47 14.32
C LEU A 169 17.93 4.84 12.84
N ILE A 170 17.28 4.04 11.98
CA ILE A 170 17.21 4.28 10.52
C ILE A 170 16.38 5.53 10.20
N GLU A 171 15.32 5.81 10.95
CA GLU A 171 14.50 7.02 10.78
C GLU A 171 15.22 8.30 11.22
N ASN A 172 16.36 8.19 11.93
CA ASN A 172 17.20 9.29 12.38
C ASN A 172 18.65 9.16 11.89
N PRO A 173 18.90 9.13 10.56
CA PRO A 173 20.23 8.89 10.01
C PRO A 173 21.17 10.04 10.37
N LYS A 174 22.42 9.69 10.72
CA LYS A 174 23.48 10.62 11.11
C LYS A 174 23.17 11.47 12.37
N ILE A 175 22.09 11.15 13.08
CA ILE A 175 21.75 11.76 14.38
C ILE A 175 22.18 10.82 15.51
N VAL A 176 22.86 11.35 16.53
CA VAL A 176 23.21 10.59 17.72
C VAL A 176 22.01 10.54 18.65
N LEU A 177 21.40 9.37 18.79
CA LEU A 177 20.33 9.12 19.77
C LEU A 177 20.97 8.75 21.11
N ARG A 178 20.61 9.50 22.16
CA ARG A 178 21.08 9.22 23.52
C ARG A 178 20.39 7.95 24.06
N ARG A 179 21.07 7.25 24.98
CA ARG A 179 20.51 6.04 25.61
C ARG A 179 19.19 6.30 26.31
N GLU A 180 19.11 7.42 27.02
CA GLU A 180 17.92 7.85 27.74
C GLU A 180 16.74 8.08 26.75
N GLN A 181 16.98 8.77 25.64
CA GLN A 181 15.96 9.00 24.59
C GLN A 181 15.46 7.68 24.00
N ILE A 182 16.36 6.74 23.72
CA ILE A 182 16.00 5.41 23.20
C ILE A 182 15.16 4.64 24.23
N LEU A 183 15.52 4.73 25.51
CA LEU A 183 14.78 4.08 26.60
C LEU A 183 13.38 4.67 26.76
N GLU A 184 13.27 5.99 26.85
CA GLU A 184 12.01 6.70 27.01
C GLU A 184 11.01 6.41 25.86
N GLU A 185 11.51 6.24 24.62
CA GLU A 185 10.64 6.03 23.45
C GLU A 185 10.26 4.55 23.23
N LEU A 186 11.15 3.63 23.59
CA LEU A 186 10.94 2.20 23.29
C LEU A 186 10.54 1.35 24.49
N TRP A 187 10.74 1.81 25.72
CA TRP A 187 10.40 1.08 26.96
C TRP A 187 9.55 1.94 27.88
N ASP A 188 8.54 1.36 28.48
CA ASP A 188 7.73 2.02 29.50
C ASP A 188 8.52 2.30 30.79
N ASP A 189 8.08 3.21 31.67
CA ASP A 189 8.74 3.83 32.82
C ASP A 189 9.38 2.87 33.88
N ASP A 190 9.20 1.57 33.76
CA ASP A 190 9.65 0.58 34.74
C ASP A 190 11.06 -0.04 34.48
N PHE A 191 11.82 0.47 33.51
CA PHE A 191 13.15 -0.09 33.23
C PHE A 191 14.31 0.74 33.84
N PRO A 192 14.99 0.22 34.88
CA PRO A 192 15.96 1.00 35.66
C PRO A 192 17.40 1.04 35.12
N TYR A 193 17.72 0.52 33.90
CA TYR A 193 19.11 0.38 33.49
C TYR A 193 19.40 0.80 32.06
N ASP A 194 20.19 1.85 31.85
CA ASP A 194 20.76 2.33 30.56
C ASP A 194 21.45 1.25 29.73
N ARG A 195 21.94 0.20 30.39
CA ARG A 195 22.66 -0.92 29.74
C ARG A 195 21.77 -1.84 28.91
N VAL A 196 20.46 -1.74 29.02
CA VAL A 196 19.52 -2.54 28.21
C VAL A 196 19.73 -2.21 26.74
N VAL A 197 19.83 -0.94 26.37
CA VAL A 197 20.06 -0.49 24.99
C VAL A 197 21.32 -1.12 24.40
N ASP A 198 22.42 -1.14 25.18
CA ASP A 198 23.72 -1.69 24.74
C ASP A 198 23.60 -3.18 24.36
N VAL A 199 22.77 -3.94 25.10
CA VAL A 199 22.51 -5.37 24.82
C VAL A 199 21.76 -5.53 23.51
N TYR A 200 20.72 -4.72 23.28
CA TYR A 200 19.92 -4.78 22.04
C TYR A 200 20.76 -4.36 20.82
N ILE A 201 21.58 -3.32 20.92
CA ILE A 201 22.52 -2.93 19.86
C ILE A 201 23.53 -4.04 19.56
N LYS A 202 24.10 -4.67 20.60
CA LYS A 202 25.01 -5.80 20.42
C LYS A 202 24.32 -6.96 19.69
N ASN A 203 23.09 -7.28 20.05
CA ASN A 203 22.32 -8.35 19.42
C ASN A 203 22.02 -8.03 17.96
N LEU A 204 21.56 -6.82 17.65
CA LEU A 204 21.32 -6.37 16.27
C LEU A 204 22.55 -6.52 15.39
N ARG A 205 23.68 -5.97 15.85
CA ARG A 205 24.97 -6.09 15.13
C ARG A 205 25.36 -7.54 14.89
N LYS A 206 25.15 -8.41 15.89
CA LYS A 206 25.51 -9.83 15.80
C LYS A 206 24.55 -10.60 14.88
N LYS A 207 23.24 -10.41 15.02
CA LYS A 207 22.22 -11.17 14.27
C LYS A 207 22.16 -10.78 12.80
N LEU A 208 22.34 -9.50 12.51
CA LEU A 208 22.27 -8.95 11.16
C LEU A 208 23.65 -8.78 10.50
N GLU A 209 24.74 -9.01 11.24
CA GLU A 209 26.13 -8.81 10.78
C GLU A 209 26.38 -7.39 10.22
N ILE A 210 25.74 -6.37 10.82
CA ILE A 210 25.80 -4.98 10.37
C ILE A 210 26.81 -4.14 11.14
N ASN A 211 27.39 -3.17 10.42
CA ASN A 211 28.36 -2.19 10.97
C ASN A 211 27.87 -0.72 10.88
N CYS A 212 26.68 -0.51 10.32
CA CYS A 212 26.07 0.82 10.11
C CYS A 212 25.52 1.48 11.38
N ILE A 213 25.50 0.81 12.50
CA ILE A 213 25.19 1.42 13.80
C ILE A 213 26.51 1.75 14.51
N GLU A 214 26.78 3.02 14.75
CA GLU A 214 27.98 3.48 15.46
C GLU A 214 27.74 3.68 16.95
N THR A 215 28.75 3.48 17.75
CA THR A 215 28.72 3.82 19.17
C THR A 215 29.43 5.15 19.40
N VAL A 216 28.72 6.15 19.87
CA VAL A 216 29.28 7.40 20.34
C VAL A 216 29.53 7.25 21.85
N LYS A 217 30.83 7.09 22.22
CA LYS A 217 31.23 6.79 23.60
C LYS A 217 30.69 7.82 24.60
N GLY A 218 30.05 7.34 25.65
CA GLY A 218 29.46 8.17 26.69
C GLY A 218 28.19 8.92 26.33
N VAL A 219 27.69 8.78 25.07
CA VAL A 219 26.49 9.48 24.59
C VAL A 219 25.39 8.50 24.16
N GLY A 220 25.60 7.72 23.09
CA GLY A 220 24.56 6.87 22.54
C GLY A 220 24.97 6.18 21.25
N TYR A 221 24.03 6.10 20.31
CA TYR A 221 24.17 5.39 19.04
C TYR A 221 23.73 6.24 17.86
N CYS A 222 24.35 6.03 16.71
CA CYS A 222 24.07 6.72 15.47
C CYS A 222 23.99 5.70 14.34
N TYR A 223 23.01 5.84 13.45
CA TYR A 223 22.94 5.10 12.20
C TYR A 223 23.64 5.87 11.08
N ASP A 224 24.57 5.21 10.39
CA ASP A 224 25.28 5.74 9.22
C ASP A 224 25.18 4.75 8.07
N ASP A 225 24.46 5.12 7.01
CA ASP A 225 24.22 4.32 5.83
C ASP A 225 25.42 4.25 4.88
N GLU A 226 26.41 5.12 5.02
CA GLU A 226 27.63 5.14 4.19
C GLU A 226 28.70 4.12 4.65
N LYS A 227 28.49 3.49 5.79
CA LYS A 227 29.38 2.45 6.36
C LYS A 227 28.82 1.06 6.18
#